data_ecb5aeeb5033ef10d8e05b3da9e13cdc
#
_entry.id   ecb5aeeb5033ef10d8e05b3da9e13cdc
#
_cell.length_a   1.000
_cell.length_b   1.000
_cell.length_c   1.000
_cell.angle_alpha   90.00
_cell.angle_beta   90.00
_cell.angle_gamma   90.00
#
_symmetry.space_group_name_H-M   'P 1'
#
loop_
_entity.id
_entity.type
_entity.pdbx_description
1 polymer ?
#
loop_
_entity_poly.entity_id
_entity_poly.type
_entity_poly.pdbx_seq_one_letter_code
_entity_poly.pdbx_strand_id
1 'polypeptide(L)'
;MGYFPFFIEIGGKKCVVAGGGAAALRRINTLVKFGPQITVIAPAIMSEISSMDGVTCIARPFEDSDIEGAFMVVAATDDLLTNMRIAELCKEKNIPAEAVGSREGSGFLFPDVAMKNGITIGISIADKGPVIPSEIREKAESLISEYDSGEEEFIRKYRRFLMEWISDEHERKNMLKVILKLYKSGARSEEHTSEL
;
A
#
# COMPACT_ATOMS: atom_id res chain seq x y z
N MET A 1 -9.19 16.64 12.83
CA MET A 1 -8.23 15.60 13.23
C MET A 1 -7.09 15.60 12.23
N GLY A 2 -5.83 15.49 12.68
CA GLY A 2 -4.66 15.35 11.80
C GLY A 2 -4.27 13.88 11.68
N TYR A 3 -4.09 13.38 10.45
CA TYR A 3 -3.54 12.04 10.21
C TYR A 3 -2.07 12.18 9.84
N PHE A 4 -1.22 11.37 10.49
CA PHE A 4 0.20 11.28 10.17
C PHE A 4 0.43 10.08 9.24
N PRO A 5 0.97 10.30 8.02
CA PRO A 5 1.26 9.20 7.10
C PRO A 5 2.51 8.45 7.56
N PHE A 6 2.41 7.12 7.63
CA PHE A 6 3.55 6.25 7.86
C PHE A 6 3.37 4.93 7.10
N PHE A 7 4.46 4.25 6.79
CA PHE A 7 4.47 2.96 6.12
C PHE A 7 4.70 1.84 7.13
N ILE A 8 3.91 0.77 7.01
CA ILE A 8 4.00 -0.42 7.86
C ILE A 8 4.33 -1.62 6.99
N GLU A 9 5.26 -2.45 7.44
CA GLU A 9 5.51 -3.76 6.85
C GLU A 9 4.37 -4.72 7.21
N ILE A 10 3.65 -5.21 6.18
CA ILE A 10 2.55 -6.17 6.35
C ILE A 10 2.81 -7.53 5.67
N GLY A 11 3.94 -7.70 4.99
CA GLY A 11 4.31 -8.94 4.34
C GLY A 11 4.25 -10.13 5.30
N GLY A 12 3.54 -11.19 4.92
CA GLY A 12 3.33 -12.38 5.73
C GLY A 12 2.46 -12.21 6.99
N LYS A 13 1.98 -11.00 7.31
CA LYS A 13 1.13 -10.76 8.48
C LYS A 13 -0.34 -11.10 8.18
N LYS A 14 -1.06 -11.59 9.21
CA LYS A 14 -2.49 -11.92 9.11
C LYS A 14 -3.33 -10.65 8.98
N CYS A 15 -4.03 -10.49 7.86
CA CYS A 15 -5.00 -9.45 7.62
C CYS A 15 -6.39 -10.08 7.46
N VAL A 16 -7.37 -9.62 8.25
CA VAL A 16 -8.74 -10.12 8.20
C VAL A 16 -9.63 -9.10 7.51
N VAL A 17 -10.48 -9.58 6.60
CA VAL A 17 -11.48 -8.77 5.90
C VAL A 17 -12.84 -9.34 6.20
N ALA A 18 -13.67 -8.63 6.96
CA ALA A 18 -15.06 -8.95 7.19
C ALA A 18 -15.92 -8.32 6.10
N GLY A 19 -16.52 -9.16 5.25
CA GLY A 19 -17.28 -8.74 4.07
C GLY A 19 -16.70 -9.32 2.78
N GLY A 20 -17.55 -9.63 1.81
CA GLY A 20 -17.19 -10.28 0.54
C GLY A 20 -17.66 -9.51 -0.70
N GLY A 21 -18.09 -8.25 -0.55
CA GLY A 21 -18.62 -7.42 -1.62
C GLY A 21 -17.57 -6.49 -2.28
N ALA A 22 -18.06 -5.55 -3.09
CA ALA A 22 -17.21 -4.63 -3.87
C ALA A 22 -16.29 -3.75 -3.00
N ALA A 23 -16.71 -3.39 -1.79
CA ALA A 23 -15.88 -2.63 -0.85
C ALA A 23 -14.68 -3.46 -0.37
N ALA A 24 -14.94 -4.71 0.03
CA ALA A 24 -13.90 -5.68 0.39
C ALA A 24 -12.93 -5.92 -0.77
N LEU A 25 -13.44 -6.16 -1.98
CA LEU A 25 -12.65 -6.38 -3.18
C LEU A 25 -11.64 -5.24 -3.43
N ARG A 26 -12.09 -3.98 -3.31
CA ARG A 26 -11.19 -2.81 -3.48
C ARG A 26 -10.04 -2.82 -2.46
N ARG A 27 -10.31 -3.17 -1.20
CA ARG A 27 -9.28 -3.24 -0.14
C ARG A 27 -8.32 -4.39 -0.38
N ILE A 28 -8.84 -5.56 -0.73
CA ILE A 28 -8.05 -6.76 -1.02
C ILE A 28 -7.12 -6.51 -2.22
N ASN A 29 -7.61 -5.90 -3.31
CA ASN A 29 -6.81 -5.55 -4.48
C ASN A 29 -5.61 -4.63 -4.15
N THR A 30 -5.72 -3.83 -3.09
CA THR A 30 -4.61 -3.03 -2.60
C THR A 30 -3.68 -3.86 -1.71
N LEU A 31 -4.24 -4.62 -0.76
CA LEU A 31 -3.47 -5.41 0.21
C LEU A 31 -2.60 -6.48 -0.44
N VAL A 32 -3.11 -7.21 -1.44
CA VAL A 32 -2.38 -8.30 -2.10
C VAL A 32 -1.03 -7.85 -2.68
N LYS A 33 -0.89 -6.57 -3.04
CA LYS A 33 0.34 -5.98 -3.56
C LYS A 33 1.49 -5.97 -2.54
N PHE A 34 1.18 -6.11 -1.26
CA PHE A 34 2.14 -6.06 -0.15
C PHE A 34 2.36 -7.42 0.52
N GLY A 35 1.76 -8.49 -0.01
CA GLY A 35 2.01 -9.88 0.41
C GLY A 35 1.57 -10.28 1.82
N PRO A 36 0.48 -9.73 2.42
CA PRO A 36 -0.05 -10.25 3.67
C PRO A 36 -0.76 -11.60 3.47
N GLN A 37 -1.03 -12.30 4.56
CA GLN A 37 -1.94 -13.44 4.60
C GLN A 37 -3.36 -12.92 4.79
N ILE A 38 -4.17 -12.93 3.73
CA ILE A 38 -5.52 -12.39 3.75
C ILE A 38 -6.53 -13.49 4.03
N THR A 39 -7.39 -13.28 5.05
CA THR A 39 -8.56 -14.10 5.32
C THR A 39 -9.82 -13.26 5.16
N VAL A 40 -10.68 -13.67 4.23
CA VAL A 40 -11.98 -13.02 3.96
C VAL A 40 -13.09 -13.83 4.58
N ILE A 41 -13.96 -13.18 5.35
CA ILE A 41 -15.06 -13.83 6.08
C ILE A 41 -16.36 -13.10 5.73
N ALA A 42 -17.27 -13.81 5.08
CA ALA A 42 -18.60 -13.31 4.75
C ALA A 42 -19.54 -14.47 4.35
N PRO A 43 -20.86 -14.36 4.55
CA PRO A 43 -21.81 -15.37 4.09
C PRO A 43 -21.83 -15.51 2.56
N ALA A 44 -21.60 -14.41 1.84
CA ALA A 44 -21.47 -14.38 0.39
C ALA A 44 -20.17 -13.65 0.01
N ILE A 45 -19.38 -14.26 -0.86
CA ILE A 45 -18.08 -13.73 -1.32
C ILE A 45 -18.11 -13.68 -2.84
N MET A 46 -17.74 -12.53 -3.41
CA MET A 46 -17.63 -12.35 -4.86
C MET A 46 -16.64 -13.35 -5.45
N SER A 47 -16.93 -13.86 -6.64
CA SER A 47 -16.08 -14.81 -7.37
C SER A 47 -14.68 -14.25 -7.63
N GLU A 48 -14.57 -12.95 -7.86
CA GLU A 48 -13.31 -12.26 -8.06
C GLU A 48 -12.39 -12.35 -6.84
N ILE A 49 -12.95 -12.33 -5.62
CA ILE A 49 -12.18 -12.49 -4.38
C ILE A 49 -11.78 -13.96 -4.20
N SER A 50 -12.71 -14.89 -4.40
CA SER A 50 -12.46 -16.32 -4.17
C SER A 50 -11.52 -16.94 -5.20
N SER A 51 -11.30 -16.29 -6.33
CA SER A 51 -10.34 -16.72 -7.36
C SER A 51 -8.93 -16.13 -7.18
N MET A 52 -8.71 -15.27 -6.17
CA MET A 52 -7.41 -14.65 -5.94
C MET A 52 -6.44 -15.61 -5.26
N ASP A 53 -5.23 -15.73 -5.80
CA ASP A 53 -4.15 -16.45 -5.16
C ASP A 53 -3.74 -15.79 -3.84
N GLY A 54 -3.49 -16.60 -2.81
CA GLY A 54 -3.06 -16.13 -1.49
C GLY A 54 -4.18 -15.54 -0.61
N VAL A 55 -5.44 -15.62 -1.05
CA VAL A 55 -6.61 -15.19 -0.27
C VAL A 55 -7.37 -16.42 0.22
N THR A 56 -7.54 -16.54 1.55
CA THR A 56 -8.35 -17.58 2.18
C THR A 56 -9.78 -17.06 2.38
N CYS A 57 -10.77 -17.78 1.87
CA CYS A 57 -12.19 -17.41 1.96
C CYS A 57 -12.93 -18.34 2.90
N ILE A 58 -13.69 -17.77 3.85
CA ILE A 58 -14.53 -18.49 4.82
C ILE A 58 -15.98 -18.04 4.64
N ALA A 59 -16.82 -18.91 4.09
CA ALA A 59 -18.21 -18.60 3.75
C ALA A 59 -19.13 -18.79 4.98
N ARG A 60 -19.10 -17.83 5.91
CA ARG A 60 -19.99 -17.74 7.08
C ARG A 60 -20.06 -16.29 7.60
N PRO A 61 -20.99 -15.96 8.49
CA PRO A 61 -20.94 -14.69 9.21
C PRO A 61 -19.63 -14.53 9.99
N PHE A 62 -19.22 -13.27 10.16
CA PHE A 62 -18.09 -12.89 11.00
C PHE A 62 -18.38 -13.20 12.48
N GLU A 63 -17.39 -13.72 13.18
CA GLU A 63 -17.40 -13.99 14.62
C GLU A 63 -16.28 -13.21 15.32
N ASP A 64 -16.47 -12.87 16.59
CA ASP A 64 -15.49 -12.04 17.34
C ASP A 64 -14.10 -12.71 17.49
N SER A 65 -14.07 -14.05 17.45
CA SER A 65 -12.81 -14.82 17.45
C SER A 65 -11.98 -14.69 16.16
N ASP A 66 -12.57 -14.22 15.06
CA ASP A 66 -11.87 -14.11 13.76
C ASP A 66 -10.71 -13.14 13.78
N ILE A 67 -10.76 -12.14 14.66
CA ILE A 67 -9.69 -11.16 14.80
C ILE A 67 -8.50 -11.66 15.62
N GLU A 68 -8.55 -12.85 16.19
CA GLU A 68 -7.46 -13.38 16.99
C GLU A 68 -6.19 -13.56 16.17
N GLY A 69 -5.09 -12.97 16.65
CA GLY A 69 -3.81 -12.94 15.96
C GLY A 69 -3.78 -12.10 14.69
N ALA A 70 -4.83 -11.34 14.38
CA ALA A 70 -4.82 -10.41 13.26
C ALA A 70 -3.87 -9.23 13.54
N PHE A 71 -3.07 -8.88 12.53
CA PHE A 71 -2.26 -7.67 12.54
C PHE A 71 -3.10 -6.43 12.22
N MET A 72 -4.08 -6.58 11.33
CA MET A 72 -5.05 -5.55 10.99
C MET A 72 -6.36 -6.15 10.52
N VAL A 73 -7.45 -5.38 10.62
CA VAL A 73 -8.79 -5.79 10.21
C VAL A 73 -9.42 -4.74 9.30
N VAL A 74 -10.11 -5.19 8.26
CA VAL A 74 -10.97 -4.35 7.41
C VAL A 74 -12.39 -4.81 7.56
N ALA A 75 -13.25 -4.01 8.19
CA ALA A 75 -14.67 -4.26 8.28
C ALA A 75 -15.38 -3.59 7.09
N ALA A 76 -15.76 -4.40 6.10
CA ALA A 76 -16.31 -4.00 4.82
C ALA A 76 -17.59 -4.75 4.48
N THR A 77 -18.43 -5.00 5.49
CA THR A 77 -19.77 -5.56 5.29
C THR A 77 -20.72 -4.50 4.72
N ASP A 78 -21.90 -4.88 4.31
CA ASP A 78 -22.98 -4.00 3.85
C ASP A 78 -23.69 -3.25 4.99
N ASP A 79 -23.46 -3.66 6.26
CA ASP A 79 -23.99 -3.01 7.45
C ASP A 79 -22.95 -2.16 8.18
N LEU A 80 -23.17 -0.83 8.17
CA LEU A 80 -22.30 0.14 8.82
C LEU A 80 -22.15 -0.09 10.32
N LEU A 81 -23.23 -0.50 11.01
CA LEU A 81 -23.19 -0.73 12.45
C LEU A 81 -22.32 -1.93 12.79
N THR A 82 -22.41 -2.99 11.99
CA THR A 82 -21.52 -4.15 12.09
C THR A 82 -20.05 -3.75 11.86
N ASN A 83 -19.76 -2.90 10.86
CA ASN A 83 -18.41 -2.44 10.61
C ASN A 83 -17.85 -1.64 11.79
N MET A 84 -18.65 -0.76 12.39
CA MET A 84 -18.26 0.01 13.57
C MET A 84 -18.04 -0.89 14.79
N ARG A 85 -18.91 -1.88 15.01
CA ARG A 85 -18.77 -2.87 16.09
C ARG A 85 -17.47 -3.67 15.97
N ILE A 86 -17.16 -4.14 14.78
CA ILE A 86 -15.90 -4.87 14.52
C ILE A 86 -14.69 -3.98 14.81
N ALA A 87 -14.72 -2.72 14.39
CA ALA A 87 -13.63 -1.78 14.65
C ALA A 87 -13.46 -1.46 16.13
N GLU A 88 -14.55 -1.31 16.90
CA GLU A 88 -14.47 -1.12 18.36
C GLU A 88 -13.91 -2.36 19.07
N LEU A 89 -14.34 -3.57 18.68
CA LEU A 89 -13.76 -4.82 19.17
C LEU A 89 -12.24 -4.90 18.90
N CYS A 90 -11.81 -4.48 17.72
CA CYS A 90 -10.39 -4.42 17.36
C CYS A 90 -9.62 -3.40 18.23
N LYS A 91 -10.22 -2.24 18.48
CA LYS A 91 -9.64 -1.19 19.30
C LYS A 91 -9.42 -1.64 20.75
N GLU A 92 -10.36 -2.37 21.35
CA GLU A 92 -10.21 -2.98 22.67
C GLU A 92 -9.01 -3.94 22.74
N LYS A 93 -8.69 -4.60 21.61
CA LYS A 93 -7.56 -5.54 21.48
C LYS A 93 -6.29 -4.88 20.92
N ASN A 94 -6.27 -3.56 20.74
CA ASN A 94 -5.16 -2.82 20.10
C ASN A 94 -4.81 -3.31 18.70
N ILE A 95 -5.80 -3.76 17.93
CA ILE A 95 -5.65 -4.18 16.53
C ILE A 95 -6.09 -3.01 15.66
N PRO A 96 -5.24 -2.49 14.74
CA PRO A 96 -5.66 -1.49 13.78
C PRO A 96 -6.82 -1.99 12.92
N ALA A 97 -7.91 -1.19 12.82
CA ALA A 97 -9.06 -1.56 12.02
C ALA A 97 -9.59 -0.39 11.19
N GLU A 98 -10.08 -0.68 9.98
CA GLU A 98 -10.90 0.22 9.18
C GLU A 98 -12.36 -0.23 9.26
N ALA A 99 -13.26 0.67 9.64
CA ALA A 99 -14.69 0.52 9.44
C ALA A 99 -15.10 1.22 8.15
N VAL A 100 -15.30 0.46 7.07
CA VAL A 100 -15.71 1.04 5.78
C VAL A 100 -17.04 1.77 5.94
N GLY A 101 -17.07 3.03 5.51
CA GLY A 101 -18.21 3.92 5.68
C GLY A 101 -18.18 4.78 6.95
N SER A 102 -17.27 4.52 7.90
CA SER A 102 -17.10 5.33 9.12
C SER A 102 -15.65 5.71 9.37
N ARG A 103 -15.35 6.99 9.33
CA ARG A 103 -14.02 7.51 9.72
C ARG A 103 -13.83 7.54 11.24
N GLU A 104 -14.89 7.86 11.98
CA GLU A 104 -14.83 7.95 13.44
C GLU A 104 -14.60 6.58 14.08
N GLY A 105 -15.13 5.51 13.45
CA GLY A 105 -14.90 4.13 13.87
C GLY A 105 -13.57 3.54 13.40
N SER A 106 -12.81 4.24 12.56
CA SER A 106 -11.58 3.69 11.99
C SER A 106 -10.35 4.10 12.77
N GLY A 107 -9.48 3.13 13.09
CA GLY A 107 -8.17 3.37 13.71
C GLY A 107 -7.10 3.87 12.72
N PHE A 108 -7.33 3.70 11.41
CA PHE A 108 -6.48 4.21 10.33
C PHE A 108 -7.31 4.56 9.09
N LEU A 109 -6.73 5.31 8.17
CA LEU A 109 -7.31 5.56 6.86
C LEU A 109 -6.66 4.65 5.83
N PHE A 110 -7.47 3.94 5.07
CA PHE A 110 -6.99 3.15 3.94
C PHE A 110 -6.71 4.09 2.76
N PRO A 111 -5.44 4.24 2.32
CA PRO A 111 -5.09 5.15 1.24
C PRO A 111 -5.42 4.57 -0.13
N ASP A 112 -5.60 5.42 -1.14
CA ASP A 112 -5.30 5.05 -2.50
C ASP A 112 -3.79 4.90 -2.67
N VAL A 113 -3.34 3.92 -3.45
CA VAL A 113 -1.93 3.59 -3.59
C VAL A 113 -1.52 3.63 -5.06
N ALA A 114 -0.55 4.48 -5.38
CA ALA A 114 0.22 4.40 -6.61
C ALA A 114 1.53 3.66 -6.31
N MET A 115 1.83 2.61 -7.08
CA MET A 115 3.03 1.79 -6.87
C MET A 115 3.63 1.36 -8.19
N LYS A 116 4.87 1.75 -8.43
CA LYS A 116 5.66 1.36 -9.61
C LYS A 116 7.15 1.58 -9.33
N ASN A 117 8.03 0.78 -9.95
CA ASN A 117 9.48 0.95 -9.90
C ASN A 117 10.06 1.08 -8.47
N GLY A 118 9.53 0.30 -7.49
CA GLY A 118 9.98 0.37 -6.10
C GLY A 118 9.48 1.60 -5.32
N ILE A 119 8.77 2.52 -5.98
CA ILE A 119 8.20 3.71 -5.34
C ILE A 119 6.75 3.42 -4.95
N THR A 120 6.40 3.77 -3.72
CA THR A 120 5.02 3.69 -3.21
C THR A 120 4.58 5.06 -2.73
N ILE A 121 3.41 5.52 -3.21
CA ILE A 121 2.77 6.76 -2.79
C ILE A 121 1.40 6.42 -2.21
N GLY A 122 1.18 6.71 -0.94
CA GLY A 122 -0.14 6.65 -0.30
C GLY A 122 -0.85 7.99 -0.41
N ILE A 123 -2.09 7.98 -0.88
CA ILE A 123 -2.90 9.18 -1.10
C ILE A 123 -4.14 9.11 -0.23
N SER A 124 -4.33 10.09 0.64
CA SER A 124 -5.54 10.23 1.45
C SER A 124 -5.99 11.68 1.47
N ILE A 125 -7.30 11.89 1.32
CA ILE A 125 -7.92 13.21 1.36
C ILE A 125 -8.89 13.26 2.54
N ALA A 126 -8.69 14.22 3.43
CA ALA A 126 -9.39 14.27 4.72
C ALA A 126 -10.91 14.39 4.61
N ASP A 127 -11.47 15.14 3.65
CA ASP A 127 -12.89 15.52 3.67
C ASP A 127 -13.64 15.43 2.34
N LYS A 128 -13.10 14.73 1.32
CA LYS A 128 -13.72 14.72 -0.01
C LYS A 128 -13.90 13.30 -0.57
N GLY A 129 -14.97 13.14 -1.35
CA GLY A 129 -15.37 11.86 -1.94
C GLY A 129 -14.33 11.19 -2.85
N PRO A 130 -14.64 9.99 -3.37
CA PRO A 130 -13.65 9.07 -3.98
C PRO A 130 -13.08 9.51 -5.34
N VAL A 131 -13.63 10.55 -5.98
CA VAL A 131 -13.23 10.95 -7.34
C VAL A 131 -11.86 11.62 -7.39
N ILE A 132 -11.57 12.51 -6.43
CA ILE A 132 -10.30 13.26 -6.40
C ILE A 132 -9.07 12.36 -6.13
N PRO A 133 -9.14 11.36 -5.22
CA PRO A 133 -8.02 10.43 -5.03
C PRO A 133 -7.63 9.67 -6.29
N SER A 134 -8.57 9.26 -7.14
CA SER A 134 -8.26 8.53 -8.38
C SER A 134 -7.50 9.39 -9.40
N GLU A 135 -7.88 10.65 -9.59
CA GLU A 135 -7.16 11.57 -10.48
C GLU A 135 -5.74 11.86 -9.98
N ILE A 136 -5.57 12.04 -8.66
CA ILE A 136 -4.25 12.25 -8.06
C ILE A 136 -3.40 10.99 -8.18
N ARG A 137 -4.01 9.80 -7.98
CA ARG A 137 -3.33 8.51 -8.14
C ARG A 137 -2.81 8.34 -9.57
N GLU A 138 -3.62 8.62 -10.59
CA GLU A 138 -3.23 8.52 -12.00
C GLU A 138 -2.05 9.46 -12.33
N LYS A 139 -2.08 10.70 -11.82
CA LYS A 139 -0.96 11.63 -11.97
C LYS A 139 0.29 11.15 -11.24
N ALA A 140 0.13 10.56 -10.05
CA ALA A 140 1.23 9.98 -9.30
C ALA A 140 1.83 8.76 -10.02
N GLU A 141 0.99 7.89 -10.59
CA GLU A 141 1.43 6.75 -11.41
C GLU A 141 2.19 7.19 -12.66
N SER A 142 1.72 8.26 -13.35
CA SER A 142 2.44 8.86 -14.48
C SER A 142 3.82 9.36 -14.05
N LEU A 143 3.88 10.13 -12.96
CA LEU A 143 5.13 10.66 -12.43
C LEU A 143 6.14 9.56 -12.06
N ILE A 144 5.66 8.49 -11.40
CA ILE A 144 6.53 7.35 -11.01
C ILE A 144 6.97 6.57 -12.27
N SER A 145 6.14 6.56 -13.33
CA SER A 145 6.46 5.86 -14.57
C SER A 145 7.61 6.48 -15.34
N GLU A 146 7.81 7.78 -15.18
CA GLU A 146 8.95 8.51 -15.74
C GLU A 146 10.26 8.23 -14.98
N TYR A 147 10.15 7.61 -13.79
CA TYR A 147 11.30 7.26 -12.99
C TYR A 147 11.89 5.93 -13.46
N ASP A 148 13.10 5.96 -13.95
CA ASP A 148 13.78 4.76 -14.45
C ASP A 148 14.17 3.81 -13.31
N SER A 149 13.72 2.56 -13.37
CA SER A 149 14.11 1.51 -12.40
C SER A 149 15.60 1.21 -12.40
N GLY A 150 16.31 1.48 -13.52
CA GLY A 150 17.75 1.39 -13.62
C GLY A 150 18.47 2.40 -12.73
N GLU A 151 17.89 3.59 -12.51
CA GLU A 151 18.43 4.59 -11.58
C GLU A 151 18.51 4.07 -10.13
N GLU A 152 17.51 3.31 -9.68
CA GLU A 152 17.50 2.78 -8.31
C GLU A 152 18.58 1.73 -8.11
N GLU A 153 18.73 0.79 -9.04
CA GLU A 153 19.76 -0.24 -8.98
C GLU A 153 21.16 0.38 -9.05
N PHE A 154 21.32 1.37 -9.92
CA PHE A 154 22.54 2.16 -10.07
C PHE A 154 22.89 2.90 -8.76
N ILE A 155 21.94 3.65 -8.17
CA ILE A 155 22.14 4.35 -6.90
C ILE A 155 22.49 3.36 -5.79
N ARG A 156 21.79 2.22 -5.69
CA ARG A 156 22.03 1.19 -4.68
C ARG A 156 23.45 0.62 -4.75
N LYS A 157 23.91 0.33 -5.96
CA LYS A 157 25.27 -0.16 -6.24
C LYS A 157 26.32 0.87 -5.79
N TYR A 158 26.20 2.10 -6.23
CA TYR A 158 27.18 3.15 -5.91
C TYR A 158 27.10 3.63 -4.46
N ARG A 159 25.91 3.65 -3.85
CA ARG A 159 25.76 3.96 -2.42
C ARG A 159 26.54 2.97 -1.56
N ARG A 160 26.46 1.67 -1.84
CA ARG A 160 27.22 0.64 -1.12
C ARG A 160 28.71 0.88 -1.26
N PHE A 161 29.18 1.10 -2.48
CA PHE A 161 30.58 1.41 -2.76
C PHE A 161 31.08 2.66 -2.01
N LEU A 162 30.32 3.76 -2.05
CA LEU A 162 30.69 4.99 -1.36
C LEU A 162 30.70 4.86 0.17
N MET A 163 29.86 3.98 0.74
CA MET A 163 29.87 3.71 2.20
C MET A 163 31.18 3.06 2.68
N GLU A 164 31.85 2.31 1.80
CA GLU A 164 33.13 1.66 2.13
C GLU A 164 34.32 2.65 2.10
N TRP A 165 34.21 3.71 1.29
CA TRP A 165 35.35 4.59 1.00
C TRP A 165 35.23 6.01 1.58
N ILE A 166 34.03 6.48 1.88
CA ILE A 166 33.76 7.83 2.35
C ILE A 166 33.01 7.77 3.67
N SER A 167 33.62 8.24 4.76
CA SER A 167 33.00 8.24 6.09
C SER A 167 31.99 9.37 6.26
N ASP A 168 32.18 10.53 5.63
CA ASP A 168 31.30 11.68 5.73
C ASP A 168 30.00 11.50 4.93
N GLU A 169 28.86 11.68 5.61
CA GLU A 169 27.51 11.49 5.00
C GLU A 169 27.19 12.56 3.97
N HIS A 170 27.61 13.81 4.20
CA HIS A 170 27.33 14.91 3.30
C HIS A 170 28.13 14.76 1.99
N GLU A 171 29.37 14.35 2.10
CA GLU A 171 30.23 14.06 0.97
C GLU A 171 29.68 12.89 0.13
N ARG A 172 29.25 11.80 0.77
CA ARG A 172 28.57 10.69 0.09
C ARG A 172 27.34 11.14 -0.69
N LYS A 173 26.47 11.97 -0.07
CA LYS A 173 25.27 12.52 -0.73
C LYS A 173 25.61 13.36 -1.96
N ASN A 174 26.63 14.19 -1.87
CA ASN A 174 27.07 15.04 -2.98
C ASN A 174 27.65 14.18 -4.12
N MET A 175 28.45 13.19 -3.80
CA MET A 175 29.02 12.28 -4.79
C MET A 175 27.92 11.50 -5.52
N LEU A 176 26.92 10.96 -4.79
CA LEU A 176 25.78 10.27 -5.40
C LEU A 176 24.99 11.16 -6.36
N LYS A 177 24.79 12.46 -6.04
CA LYS A 177 24.12 13.40 -6.94
C LYS A 177 24.91 13.61 -8.23
N VAL A 178 26.24 13.72 -8.15
CA VAL A 178 27.10 13.86 -9.34
C VAL A 178 27.04 12.60 -10.20
N ILE A 179 27.20 11.44 -9.58
CA ILE A 179 27.13 10.14 -10.25
C ILE A 179 25.79 9.93 -10.94
N LEU A 180 24.68 10.26 -10.27
CA LEU A 180 23.34 10.17 -10.85
C LEU A 180 23.15 11.12 -12.04
N LYS A 181 23.69 12.34 -11.95
CA LYS A 181 23.66 13.30 -13.07
C LYS A 181 24.40 12.78 -14.29
N LEU A 182 25.54 12.13 -14.08
CA LEU A 182 26.33 11.52 -15.16
C LEU A 182 25.59 10.33 -15.79
N TYR A 183 24.96 9.47 -14.97
CA TYR A 183 24.13 8.37 -15.46
C TYR A 183 23.00 8.88 -16.36
N LYS A 184 22.22 9.86 -15.91
CA LYS A 184 21.15 10.49 -16.70
C LYS A 184 21.62 11.15 -18.00
N SER A 185 22.80 11.71 -18.01
CA SER A 185 23.37 12.31 -19.24
C SER A 185 23.85 11.23 -20.22
N GLY A 186 24.39 10.10 -19.74
CA GLY A 186 24.81 8.96 -20.55
C GLY A 186 23.64 8.18 -21.16
N ALA A 187 22.61 7.89 -20.38
CA ALA A 187 21.41 7.20 -20.85
C ALA A 187 20.69 7.97 -21.98
N ARG A 188 20.62 9.30 -21.88
CA ARG A 188 20.04 10.13 -22.96
C ARG A 188 20.86 10.14 -24.26
N SER A 189 22.14 9.87 -24.21
CA SER A 189 22.99 9.79 -25.43
C SER A 189 22.81 8.47 -26.20
N GLU A 190 22.40 7.39 -25.51
CA GLU A 190 22.13 6.08 -26.13
C GLU A 190 20.75 6.03 -26.81
N GLU A 191 19.74 6.72 -26.28
CA GLU A 191 18.42 6.84 -26.92
C GLU A 191 18.48 7.56 -28.27
N HIS A 192 19.32 8.58 -28.41
CA HIS A 192 19.49 9.31 -29.67
C HIS A 192 20.31 8.56 -30.72
N THR A 193 21.04 7.52 -30.37
CA THR A 193 21.80 6.71 -31.33
C THR A 193 21.02 5.51 -31.87
N SER A 194 19.89 5.17 -31.31
CA SER A 194 19.02 4.08 -31.79
C SER A 194 17.95 4.52 -32.81
N GLU A 195 17.82 5.82 -33.08
CA GLU A 195 16.90 6.40 -34.08
C GLU A 195 17.57 6.83 -35.39
N LEU A 196 18.82 6.47 -35.62
CA LEU A 196 19.55 6.65 -36.88
C LEU A 196 19.91 5.30 -37.52
#